data_48e6f2e452fd96f8e8419ac201f16adb
#
_entry.id   48e6f2e452fd96f8e8419ac201f16adb
#
_cell.length_a   1.000
_cell.length_b   1.000
_cell.length_c   1.000
_cell.angle_alpha   90.00
_cell.angle_beta   90.00
_cell.angle_gamma   90.00
#
_symmetry.space_group_name_H-M   'P 1'
#
loop_
_entity.id
_entity.type
_entity.pdbx_description
1 polymer ?
#
loop_
_entity_poly.entity_id
_entity_poly.type
_entity_poly.pdbx_seq_one_letter_code
_entity_poly.pdbx_strand_id
1 'polypeptide(L)'
;FNGAAPIACNNEHFGKAENILAPGRGINMGDGWETRRSRGKNFDWLIIKCATAAQVNKIQIDTHHFKGNYPDQCSIQASLVKIKPSAKKIVAMSKKWKQLLNKVKLKAHKKHNFRNKLIKKSKINYIKINIFPDGGISRIRLLGKVN
;
A
#
# COMPACT_ATOMS: atom_id res chain seq x y z
N PHE A 1 -6.89 9.00 5.18
CA PHE A 1 -6.71 9.77 6.41
C PHE A 1 -7.32 9.06 7.60
N ASN A 2 -8.12 9.75 8.40
CA ASN A 2 -8.68 9.21 9.63
C ASN A 2 -7.62 8.66 10.60
N GLY A 3 -6.44 9.28 10.62
CA GLY A 3 -5.36 8.88 11.50
C GLY A 3 -4.33 7.94 10.88
N ALA A 4 -4.59 7.39 9.70
CA ALA A 4 -3.59 6.62 8.99
C ALA A 4 -2.51 7.55 8.42
N ALA A 5 -1.27 7.08 8.36
CA ALA A 5 -0.16 7.90 7.91
C ALA A 5 0.91 7.06 7.21
N PRO A 6 1.51 7.58 6.12
CA PRO A 6 2.69 6.95 5.54
C PRO A 6 3.88 7.16 6.48
N ILE A 7 4.66 6.11 6.69
CA ILE A 7 5.81 6.14 7.60
C ILE A 7 7.12 6.22 6.83
N ALA A 8 7.25 5.44 5.76
CA ALA A 8 8.46 5.37 4.95
C ALA A 8 8.15 4.76 3.60
N CYS A 9 8.90 5.17 2.59
CA CYS A 9 8.90 4.54 1.28
C CYS A 9 10.31 4.61 0.71
N ASN A 10 10.60 3.77 -0.28
CA ASN A 10 11.90 3.83 -0.93
C ASN A 10 11.94 4.83 -2.09
N ASN A 11 10.79 5.24 -2.59
CA ASN A 11 10.71 6.11 -3.75
C ASN A 11 9.37 6.85 -3.80
N GLU A 12 9.39 8.15 -4.09
CA GLU A 12 8.20 8.95 -4.39
C GLU A 12 8.63 10.06 -5.34
N HIS A 13 8.70 9.76 -6.62
CA HIS A 13 9.31 10.66 -7.60
C HIS A 13 8.31 11.67 -8.19
N PHE A 14 7.18 11.18 -8.72
CA PHE A 14 6.17 12.03 -9.39
C PHE A 14 4.97 12.37 -8.52
N GLY A 15 4.66 11.53 -7.56
CA GLY A 15 3.56 11.73 -6.63
C GLY A 15 3.95 11.26 -5.25
N LYS A 16 3.59 12.05 -4.22
CA LYS A 16 3.96 11.75 -2.84
C LYS A 16 3.14 10.62 -2.27
N ALA A 17 3.78 9.82 -1.42
CA ALA A 17 3.16 8.65 -0.80
C ALA A 17 1.88 9.01 -0.02
N GLU A 18 1.83 10.16 0.62
CA GLU A 18 0.66 10.57 1.40
C GLU A 18 -0.61 10.68 0.56
N ASN A 19 -0.49 10.93 -0.75
CA ASN A 19 -1.63 11.06 -1.64
C ASN A 19 -2.48 9.80 -1.70
N ILE A 20 -1.87 8.64 -1.50
CA ILE A 20 -2.55 7.34 -1.58
C ILE A 20 -3.66 7.19 -0.52
N LEU A 21 -3.57 7.97 0.55
CA LEU A 21 -4.52 7.97 1.66
C LEU A 21 -5.55 9.09 1.59
N ALA A 22 -5.45 9.99 0.61
CA ALA A 22 -6.35 11.13 0.49
C ALA A 22 -7.81 10.67 0.28
N PRO A 23 -8.80 11.45 0.72
CA PRO A 23 -10.20 11.10 0.53
C PRO A 23 -10.60 11.17 -0.94
N GLY A 24 -11.65 10.43 -1.30
CA GLY A 24 -12.15 10.40 -2.65
C GLY A 24 -11.23 9.69 -3.62
N ARG A 25 -11.61 9.68 -4.88
CA ARG A 25 -10.78 9.15 -5.97
C ARG A 25 -9.78 10.18 -6.43
N GLY A 26 -8.65 9.72 -6.98
CA GLY A 26 -7.65 10.61 -7.55
C GLY A 26 -8.20 11.44 -8.71
N ILE A 27 -7.86 12.72 -8.76
CA ILE A 27 -8.34 13.63 -9.80
C ILE A 27 -7.44 13.64 -11.04
N ASN A 28 -6.18 13.21 -10.88
CA ASN A 28 -5.20 13.05 -11.96
C ASN A 28 -4.03 12.21 -11.46
N MET A 29 -3.03 11.97 -12.30
CA MET A 29 -1.85 11.17 -11.91
C MET A 29 -1.06 11.81 -10.76
N GLY A 30 -1.01 13.12 -10.69
CA GLY A 30 -0.32 13.82 -9.61
C GLY A 30 -0.95 13.63 -8.25
N ASP A 31 -2.19 13.16 -8.21
CA ASP A 31 -2.93 12.90 -6.98
C ASP A 31 -2.87 11.41 -6.60
N GLY A 32 -1.67 10.85 -6.62
CA GLY A 32 -1.38 9.46 -6.23
C GLY A 32 0.06 9.34 -5.81
N TRP A 33 0.46 8.11 -5.47
CA TRP A 33 1.85 7.76 -5.20
C TRP A 33 2.44 7.15 -6.46
N GLU A 34 3.46 7.79 -7.01
CA GLU A 34 4.12 7.29 -8.20
C GLU A 34 5.63 7.29 -8.03
N THR A 35 6.25 6.14 -8.34
CA THR A 35 7.67 5.93 -8.22
C THR A 35 8.36 6.14 -9.57
N ARG A 36 9.69 6.34 -9.50
CA ARG A 36 10.52 6.46 -10.70
C ARG A 36 10.54 5.14 -11.44
N ARG A 37 10.49 5.19 -12.78
CA ARG A 37 10.64 4.00 -13.60
C ARG A 37 11.99 3.34 -13.33
N SER A 38 11.94 2.07 -12.95
CA SER A 38 13.12 1.25 -12.71
C SER A 38 13.39 0.38 -13.93
N ARG A 39 14.66 0.21 -14.27
CA ARG A 39 15.06 -0.69 -15.36
C ARG A 39 15.59 -2.03 -14.85
N GLY A 40 15.47 -2.31 -13.56
CA GLY A 40 15.94 -3.52 -12.93
C GLY A 40 14.81 -4.40 -12.45
N LYS A 41 15.18 -5.51 -11.78
CA LYS A 41 14.22 -6.45 -11.17
C LYS A 41 13.80 -6.01 -9.76
N ASN A 42 13.86 -4.73 -9.47
CA ASN A 42 13.54 -4.20 -8.16
C ASN A 42 12.04 -4.06 -7.98
N PHE A 43 11.66 -3.75 -6.78
CA PHE A 43 10.30 -3.38 -6.45
C PHE A 43 10.35 -2.13 -5.57
N ASP A 44 9.26 -1.39 -5.54
CA ASP A 44 9.13 -0.24 -4.67
C ASP A 44 8.14 -0.57 -3.56
N TRP A 45 8.29 0.10 -2.41
CA TRP A 45 7.46 -0.20 -1.26
C TRP A 45 7.11 1.06 -0.48
N LEU A 46 5.98 0.97 0.22
CA LEU A 46 5.46 2.02 1.10
C LEU A 46 4.92 1.38 2.37
N ILE A 47 5.36 1.88 3.52
CA ILE A 47 4.87 1.45 4.81
C ILE A 47 3.86 2.47 5.33
N ILE A 48 2.70 1.98 5.74
CA ILE A 48 1.60 2.81 6.26
C ILE A 48 1.25 2.32 7.66
N LYS A 49 1.14 3.26 8.58
CA LYS A 49 0.55 3.01 9.90
C LYS A 49 -0.95 3.22 9.78
N CYS A 50 -1.72 2.22 10.18
CA CYS A 50 -3.18 2.32 10.16
C CYS A 50 -3.67 3.22 11.30
N ALA A 51 -4.86 3.77 11.14
CA ALA A 51 -5.47 4.62 12.16
C ALA A 51 -5.68 3.87 13.48
N THR A 52 -6.03 2.60 13.38
CA THR A 52 -6.25 1.72 14.53
C THR A 52 -5.96 0.28 14.14
N ALA A 53 -5.73 -0.57 15.15
CA ALA A 53 -5.59 -1.99 14.89
C ALA A 53 -6.92 -2.59 14.47
N ALA A 54 -6.92 -3.40 13.42
CA ALA A 54 -8.13 -4.00 12.87
C ALA A 54 -7.81 -5.31 12.16
N GLN A 55 -8.82 -6.18 12.08
CA GLN A 55 -8.76 -7.36 11.23
C GLN A 55 -9.27 -6.97 9.85
N VAL A 56 -8.38 -6.97 8.87
CA VAL A 56 -8.71 -6.54 7.51
C VAL A 56 -9.46 -7.64 6.76
N ASN A 57 -10.58 -7.29 6.18
CA ASN A 57 -11.39 -8.24 5.39
C ASN A 57 -11.58 -7.82 3.94
N LYS A 58 -11.20 -6.60 3.57
CA LYS A 58 -11.21 -6.13 2.19
C LYS A 58 -10.11 -5.11 1.98
N ILE A 59 -9.41 -5.22 0.84
CA ILE A 59 -8.45 -4.22 0.40
C ILE A 59 -8.88 -3.73 -0.97
N GLN A 60 -8.87 -2.40 -1.14
CA GLN A 60 -9.16 -1.76 -2.41
C GLN A 60 -7.92 -1.03 -2.87
N ILE A 61 -7.47 -1.33 -4.10
CA ILE A 61 -6.31 -0.70 -4.72
C ILE A 61 -6.76 -0.07 -6.03
N ASP A 62 -6.57 1.25 -6.15
CA ASP A 62 -7.05 2.01 -7.29
C ASP A 62 -5.87 2.54 -8.11
N THR A 63 -5.83 2.17 -9.38
CA THR A 63 -4.85 2.68 -10.34
C THR A 63 -5.45 3.77 -11.23
N HIS A 64 -6.49 4.45 -10.77
CA HIS A 64 -7.19 5.50 -11.51
C HIS A 64 -6.18 6.51 -12.07
N HIS A 65 -6.31 6.85 -13.34
CA HIS A 65 -5.43 7.73 -14.13
C HIS A 65 -4.08 7.10 -14.54
N PHE A 66 -3.67 5.98 -13.97
CA PHE A 66 -2.44 5.31 -14.36
C PHE A 66 -2.73 4.31 -15.48
N LYS A 67 -2.59 4.74 -16.73
CA LYS A 67 -2.98 3.96 -17.91
C LYS A 67 -1.83 3.17 -18.50
N GLY A 68 -0.61 3.72 -18.49
CA GLY A 68 0.59 3.03 -18.98
C GLY A 68 1.63 2.77 -17.91
N ASN A 69 1.56 3.53 -16.83
CA ASN A 69 2.56 3.54 -15.75
C ASN A 69 2.02 3.00 -14.43
N TYR A 70 1.10 2.05 -14.51
CA TYR A 70 0.63 1.32 -13.34
C TYR A 70 1.54 0.13 -13.06
N PRO A 71 1.64 -0.34 -11.79
CA PRO A 71 2.44 -1.52 -11.49
C PRO A 71 1.82 -2.78 -12.10
N ASP A 72 2.68 -3.70 -12.56
CA ASP A 72 2.21 -4.99 -13.07
C ASP A 72 1.55 -5.82 -11.97
N GLN A 73 2.13 -5.81 -10.78
CA GLN A 73 1.66 -6.57 -9.64
C GLN A 73 1.86 -5.79 -8.35
N CYS A 74 1.14 -6.18 -7.31
CA CYS A 74 1.39 -5.71 -5.95
C CYS A 74 1.21 -6.84 -4.95
N SER A 75 1.79 -6.66 -3.76
CA SER A 75 1.57 -7.52 -2.60
C SER A 75 1.51 -6.65 -1.36
N ILE A 76 0.95 -7.18 -0.28
CA ILE A 76 0.86 -6.44 0.98
C ILE A 76 1.29 -7.34 2.12
N GLN A 77 2.26 -6.87 2.90
CA GLN A 77 2.68 -7.46 4.16
C GLN A 77 2.05 -6.67 5.29
N ALA A 78 1.85 -7.29 6.43
CA ALA A 78 1.21 -6.63 7.57
C ALA A 78 1.71 -7.19 8.89
N SER A 79 1.57 -6.39 9.95
CA SER A 79 1.93 -6.81 11.30
C SER A 79 1.20 -5.97 12.34
N LEU A 80 1.08 -6.53 13.53
CA LEU A 80 0.65 -5.79 14.72
C LEU A 80 1.89 -5.41 15.51
N VAL A 81 2.19 -4.12 15.54
CA VAL A 81 3.35 -3.57 16.25
C VAL A 81 2.83 -2.82 17.47
N LYS A 82 3.21 -3.28 18.65
CA LYS A 82 2.69 -2.75 19.94
C LYS A 82 3.51 -1.61 20.51
N ILE A 83 4.68 -1.35 19.95
CA ILE A 83 5.55 -0.24 20.36
C ILE A 83 5.50 0.85 19.30
N LYS A 84 6.05 2.02 19.60
CA LYS A 84 6.21 3.10 18.61
C LYS A 84 7.65 3.15 18.12
N PRO A 85 8.02 2.36 17.13
CA PRO A 85 9.40 2.37 16.64
C PRO A 85 9.67 3.61 15.78
N SER A 86 10.95 3.96 15.63
CA SER A 86 11.36 4.96 14.65
C SER A 86 11.07 4.44 13.23
N ALA A 87 11.04 5.36 12.26
CA ALA A 87 10.86 4.98 10.86
C ALA A 87 11.94 3.99 10.41
N LYS A 88 13.19 4.21 10.79
CA LYS A 88 14.29 3.33 10.46
C LYS A 88 14.08 1.91 11.02
N LYS A 89 13.61 1.82 12.25
CA LYS A 89 13.36 0.54 12.91
C LYS A 89 12.18 -0.20 12.26
N ILE A 90 11.11 0.52 11.92
CA ILE A 90 9.95 -0.11 11.28
C ILE A 90 10.30 -0.65 9.89
N VAL A 91 11.15 0.02 9.14
CA VAL A 91 11.64 -0.46 7.84
C VAL A 91 12.36 -1.79 8.02
N ALA A 92 13.26 -1.88 9.01
CA ALA A 92 13.97 -3.12 9.29
C ALA A 92 13.02 -4.25 9.70
N MET A 93 12.06 -3.96 10.58
CA MET A 93 11.07 -4.94 11.03
C MET A 93 10.20 -5.45 9.88
N SER A 94 9.86 -4.57 8.94
CA SER A 94 8.93 -4.88 7.85
C SER A 94 9.42 -5.98 6.91
N LYS A 95 10.73 -6.21 6.87
CA LYS A 95 11.32 -7.26 6.03
C LYS A 95 10.84 -8.65 6.42
N LYS A 96 10.42 -8.84 7.66
CA LYS A 96 9.96 -10.14 8.21
C LYS A 96 8.44 -10.21 8.36
N TRP A 97 7.71 -9.17 7.98
CA TRP A 97 6.25 -9.20 8.08
C TRP A 97 5.65 -10.24 7.14
N LYS A 98 4.59 -10.88 7.61
CA LYS A 98 3.90 -11.90 6.82
C LYS A 98 2.99 -11.27 5.77
N GLN A 99 2.70 -12.02 4.72
CA GLN A 99 1.81 -11.55 3.66
C GLN A 99 0.36 -11.48 4.17
N LEU A 100 -0.28 -10.36 3.88
CA LEU A 100 -1.73 -10.20 4.00
C LEU A 100 -2.38 -10.43 2.64
N LEU A 101 -1.70 -10.03 1.57
CA LEU A 101 -2.11 -10.24 0.20
C LEU A 101 -0.88 -10.66 -0.60
N ASN A 102 -0.89 -11.90 -1.13
CA ASN A 102 0.17 -12.36 -2.03
C ASN A 102 0.13 -11.56 -3.33
N LYS A 103 1.18 -11.67 -4.14
CA LYS A 103 1.24 -10.94 -5.42
C LYS A 103 -0.04 -11.16 -6.24
N VAL A 104 -0.64 -10.06 -6.65
CA VAL A 104 -1.81 -10.03 -7.52
C VAL A 104 -1.54 -9.12 -8.71
N LYS A 105 -2.10 -9.45 -9.85
CA LYS A 105 -2.05 -8.62 -11.05
C LYS A 105 -2.88 -7.37 -10.85
N LEU A 106 -2.37 -6.25 -11.35
CA LEU A 106 -3.10 -5.01 -11.45
C LEU A 106 -3.41 -4.69 -12.90
N LYS A 107 -4.42 -3.87 -13.12
CA LYS A 107 -4.80 -3.39 -14.44
C LYS A 107 -4.75 -1.87 -14.46
N ALA A 108 -4.66 -1.31 -15.66
CA ALA A 108 -4.63 0.12 -15.86
C ALA A 108 -5.94 0.77 -15.46
N HIS A 109 -5.86 1.94 -14.86
CA HIS A 109 -7.00 2.84 -14.67
C HIS A 109 -8.22 2.12 -14.08
N LYS A 110 -8.00 1.37 -12.98
CA LYS A 110 -9.05 0.48 -12.44
C LYS A 110 -9.00 0.40 -10.92
N LYS A 111 -10.17 0.30 -10.32
CA LYS A 111 -10.33 0.02 -8.90
C LYS A 111 -10.40 -1.50 -8.69
N HIS A 112 -9.45 -2.04 -7.93
CA HIS A 112 -9.36 -3.46 -7.62
C HIS A 112 -9.86 -3.71 -6.21
N ASN A 113 -10.67 -4.73 -6.04
CA ASN A 113 -11.19 -5.15 -4.73
C ASN A 113 -10.75 -6.57 -4.43
N PHE A 114 -10.11 -6.76 -3.29
CA PHE A 114 -9.62 -8.06 -2.85
C PHE A 114 -10.27 -8.44 -1.52
N ARG A 115 -10.98 -9.55 -1.49
CA ARG A 115 -11.58 -10.15 -0.28
C ARG A 115 -11.09 -11.57 -0.09
N ASN A 116 -11.35 -12.43 -1.06
CA ASN A 116 -11.10 -13.87 -0.95
C ASN A 116 -9.62 -14.23 -1.05
N LYS A 117 -8.81 -13.32 -1.59
CA LYS A 117 -7.36 -13.51 -1.72
C LYS A 117 -6.60 -13.08 -0.48
N LEU A 118 -7.28 -12.45 0.48
CA LEU A 118 -6.62 -12.02 1.72
C LEU A 118 -6.32 -13.21 2.61
N ILE A 119 -5.13 -13.23 3.17
CA ILE A 119 -4.72 -14.23 4.14
C ILE A 119 -5.29 -13.83 5.49
N LYS A 120 -6.07 -14.71 6.11
CA LYS A 120 -6.67 -14.45 7.41
C LYS A 120 -5.59 -14.20 8.45
N LYS A 121 -5.71 -13.08 9.14
CA LYS A 121 -4.79 -12.69 10.19
C LYS A 121 -5.58 -12.13 11.38
N SER A 122 -4.94 -12.14 12.54
CA SER A 122 -5.39 -11.35 13.67
C SER A 122 -5.27 -9.84 13.32
N LYS A 123 -5.60 -8.99 14.26
CA LYS A 123 -5.51 -7.54 14.04
C LYS A 123 -4.12 -7.12 13.62
N ILE A 124 -4.06 -6.15 12.72
CA ILE A 124 -2.82 -5.50 12.27
C ILE A 124 -2.97 -3.99 12.38
N ASN A 125 -1.86 -3.29 12.53
CA ASN A 125 -1.86 -1.83 12.56
C ASN A 125 -0.80 -1.21 11.64
N TYR A 126 -0.02 -2.03 10.95
CA TYR A 126 0.92 -1.57 9.93
C TYR A 126 0.80 -2.44 8.71
N ILE A 127 0.91 -1.82 7.53
CA ILE A 127 1.02 -2.54 6.26
C ILE A 127 2.23 -2.04 5.49
N LYS A 128 2.75 -2.90 4.63
CA LYS A 128 3.75 -2.55 3.65
C LYS A 128 3.23 -2.98 2.30
N ILE A 129 2.93 -2.00 1.43
CA ILE A 129 2.54 -2.29 0.07
C ILE A 129 3.79 -2.34 -0.79
N ASN A 130 3.94 -3.43 -1.53
CA ASN A 130 5.02 -3.63 -2.49
C ASN A 130 4.44 -3.56 -3.89
N ILE A 131 5.06 -2.82 -4.78
CA ILE A 131 4.66 -2.74 -6.18
C ILE A 131 5.78 -3.23 -7.07
N PHE A 132 5.44 -3.94 -8.14
CA PHE A 132 6.39 -4.62 -9.01
C PHE A 132 6.13 -4.23 -10.46
N PRO A 133 7.12 -3.71 -11.20
CA PRO A 133 8.45 -3.29 -10.73
C PRO A 133 8.41 -1.87 -10.15
N ASP A 134 7.51 -1.01 -10.61
CA ASP A 134 7.37 0.39 -10.26
C ASP A 134 6.02 0.89 -10.76
N GLY A 135 5.73 2.17 -10.59
CA GLY A 135 4.54 2.79 -11.19
C GLY A 135 3.74 3.61 -10.20
N GLY A 136 2.47 3.84 -10.53
CA GLY A 136 1.58 4.69 -9.77
C GLY A 136 0.34 3.98 -9.25
N ILE A 137 -0.03 4.32 -8.02
CA ILE A 137 -1.28 3.93 -7.37
C ILE A 137 -1.94 5.19 -6.84
N SER A 138 -3.21 5.39 -7.20
CA SER A 138 -3.91 6.60 -6.79
C SER A 138 -4.44 6.52 -5.37
N ARG A 139 -4.96 5.37 -4.95
CA ARG A 139 -5.55 5.19 -3.62
C ARG A 139 -5.43 3.76 -3.13
N ILE A 140 -5.34 3.62 -1.81
CA ILE A 140 -5.49 2.34 -1.12
C ILE A 140 -6.50 2.51 0.00
N ARG A 141 -7.37 1.51 0.18
CA ARG A 141 -8.35 1.47 1.27
C ARG A 141 -8.35 0.09 1.90
N LEU A 142 -8.31 0.06 3.22
CA LEU A 142 -8.44 -1.16 4.00
C LEU A 142 -9.72 -1.09 4.80
N LEU A 143 -10.55 -2.12 4.68
CA LEU A 143 -11.78 -2.23 5.43
C LEU A 143 -11.69 -3.47 6.31
N GLY A 144 -12.17 -3.33 7.54
CA GLY A 144 -12.05 -4.42 8.49
C GLY A 144 -12.82 -4.15 9.77
N LYS A 145 -12.59 -5.03 10.75
CA LYS A 145 -13.24 -4.96 12.07
C LYS A 145 -12.23 -4.55 13.13
N VAL A 146 -12.61 -3.56 13.92
CA VAL A 146 -11.79 -3.08 15.04
C VAL A 146 -11.96 -3.98 16.26
N ASN A 147 -13.14 -4.57 16.42
CA ASN A 147 -13.48 -5.44 17.56
C ASN A 147 -13.59 -6.89 17.13
#